data_a6555c16060b506648998974ed7c6d7d
#
_entry.id   a6555c16060b506648998974ed7c6d7d
#
_cell.length_a   1.000
_cell.length_b   1.000
_cell.length_c   1.000
_cell.angle_alpha   90.00
_cell.angle_beta   90.00
_cell.angle_gamma   90.00
#
_symmetry.space_group_name_H-M   'P 1'
#
loop_
_entity.id
_entity.type
_entity.pdbx_description
1 polymer ?
#
loop_
_entity_poly.entity_id
_entity_poly.type
_entity_poly.pdbx_seq_one_letter_code
_entity_poly.pdbx_strand_id
1 'polypeptide(L)'
;DIYAVDALVTALEKQNRWQKSLTFEVIIETAAGIANVDSIAKSSKRLKAISLGAADYAASMGMQTTGIGGTQPNYYMLPSFEESGSSDIKNFSDPWHFPTVKIVAACRANGLLPVDGPFGDFSDDIGFIAQARRSATLGMVGKWAIHPKQVALANSVFSPSQSQIEEATQILEAMDKAEKSR
;
A
#
# COMPACT_ATOMS: atom_id res chain seq x y z
N ASP A 1 -6.94 -12.72 -15.82
CA ASP A 1 -6.57 -13.72 -14.78
C ASP A 1 -7.62 -13.76 -13.66
N ILE A 2 -8.01 -12.60 -13.04
CA ILE A 2 -8.93 -12.56 -11.89
C ILE A 2 -10.28 -13.17 -12.22
N TYR A 3 -10.86 -12.91 -13.40
CA TYR A 3 -12.13 -13.52 -13.82
C TYR A 3 -12.08 -15.05 -13.84
N ALA A 4 -10.98 -15.64 -14.31
CA ALA A 4 -10.80 -17.09 -14.35
C ALA A 4 -10.71 -17.67 -12.93
N VAL A 5 -9.99 -17.00 -12.02
CA VAL A 5 -9.87 -17.39 -10.61
C VAL A 5 -11.22 -17.26 -9.91
N ASP A 6 -11.98 -16.19 -10.15
CA ASP A 6 -13.32 -15.99 -9.58
C ASP A 6 -14.29 -17.10 -10.02
N ALA A 7 -14.29 -17.45 -11.31
CA ALA A 7 -15.10 -18.53 -11.84
C ALA A 7 -14.74 -19.89 -11.21
N LEU A 8 -13.44 -20.18 -11.09
CA LEU A 8 -12.96 -21.41 -10.46
C LEU A 8 -13.35 -21.50 -8.99
N VAL A 9 -13.10 -20.43 -8.22
CA VAL A 9 -13.45 -20.37 -6.79
C VAL A 9 -14.95 -20.51 -6.60
N THR A 10 -15.76 -19.86 -7.44
CA THR A 10 -17.22 -19.99 -7.43
C THR A 10 -17.68 -21.43 -7.66
N ALA A 11 -17.03 -22.15 -8.60
CA ALA A 11 -17.34 -23.56 -8.83
C ALA A 11 -16.97 -24.44 -7.64
N LEU A 12 -15.79 -24.22 -7.04
CA LEU A 12 -15.33 -24.95 -5.84
C LEU A 12 -16.22 -24.70 -4.62
N GLU A 13 -16.66 -23.46 -4.40
CA GLU A 13 -17.58 -23.11 -3.30
C GLU A 13 -18.90 -23.88 -3.44
N LYS A 14 -19.46 -23.91 -4.65
CA LYS A 14 -20.69 -24.66 -4.94
C LYS A 14 -20.49 -26.16 -4.75
N GLN A 15 -19.44 -26.73 -5.29
CA GLN A 15 -19.13 -28.15 -5.19
C GLN A 15 -18.99 -28.59 -3.72
N ASN A 16 -18.28 -27.78 -2.92
CA ASN A 16 -17.99 -28.09 -1.51
C ASN A 16 -19.06 -27.57 -0.54
N ARG A 17 -20.12 -26.90 -1.03
CA ARG A 17 -21.19 -26.31 -0.21
C ARG A 17 -20.69 -25.38 0.89
N TRP A 18 -19.67 -24.56 0.59
CA TRP A 18 -19.13 -23.62 1.55
C TRP A 18 -20.16 -22.55 1.92
N GLN A 19 -20.28 -22.27 3.22
CA GLN A 19 -21.27 -21.32 3.73
C GLN A 19 -20.83 -19.84 3.56
N LYS A 20 -19.54 -19.61 3.38
CA LYS A 20 -18.97 -18.26 3.20
C LYS A 20 -18.19 -18.20 1.91
N SER A 21 -18.40 -17.12 1.17
CA SER A 21 -17.63 -16.83 -0.03
C SER A 21 -16.23 -16.35 0.33
N LEU A 22 -15.23 -16.88 -0.38
CA LEU A 22 -13.86 -16.40 -0.29
C LEU A 22 -13.73 -15.02 -0.93
N THR A 23 -12.87 -14.20 -0.35
CA THR A 23 -12.46 -12.91 -0.90
C THR A 23 -11.03 -12.97 -1.41
N PHE A 24 -10.66 -12.02 -2.27
CA PHE A 24 -9.33 -11.94 -2.86
C PHE A 24 -8.57 -10.72 -2.35
N GLU A 25 -7.32 -10.92 -2.09
CA GLU A 25 -6.28 -9.90 -2.16
C GLU A 25 -5.40 -10.25 -3.37
N VAL A 26 -5.04 -9.25 -4.18
CA VAL A 26 -4.17 -9.43 -5.33
C VAL A 26 -2.92 -8.59 -5.19
N ILE A 27 -1.81 -9.12 -5.71
CA ILE A 27 -0.54 -8.41 -5.77
C ILE A 27 -0.36 -7.87 -7.18
N ILE A 28 -0.09 -6.59 -7.30
CA ILE A 28 0.32 -5.96 -8.55
C ILE A 28 1.84 -5.89 -8.57
N GLU A 29 2.44 -6.65 -9.46
CA GLU A 29 3.89 -6.86 -9.49
C GLU A 29 4.50 -6.81 -10.89
N THR A 30 3.76 -6.23 -11.84
CA THR A 30 4.24 -6.07 -13.22
C THR A 30 3.92 -4.68 -13.77
N ALA A 31 4.68 -4.23 -14.74
CA ALA A 31 4.40 -3.01 -15.49
C ALA A 31 2.98 -3.02 -16.10
N ALA A 32 2.59 -4.16 -16.69
CA ALA A 32 1.25 -4.36 -17.24
C ALA A 32 0.17 -4.30 -16.15
N GLY A 33 0.43 -4.85 -14.95
CA GLY A 33 -0.46 -4.78 -13.80
C GLY A 33 -0.71 -3.34 -13.35
N ILE A 34 0.34 -2.55 -13.20
CA ILE A 34 0.22 -1.12 -12.88
C ILE A 34 -0.49 -0.34 -13.98
N ALA A 35 -0.21 -0.63 -15.26
CA ALA A 35 -0.89 0.03 -16.37
C ALA A 35 -2.40 -0.23 -16.37
N ASN A 36 -2.84 -1.39 -15.90
CA ASN A 36 -4.24 -1.83 -15.91
C ASN A 36 -4.90 -1.87 -14.53
N VAL A 37 -4.32 -1.29 -13.50
CA VAL A 37 -4.79 -1.42 -12.11
C VAL A 37 -6.25 -0.97 -11.93
N ASP A 38 -6.70 0.04 -12.66
CA ASP A 38 -8.10 0.52 -12.60
C ASP A 38 -9.09 -0.53 -13.10
N SER A 39 -8.73 -1.28 -14.15
CA SER A 39 -9.53 -2.39 -14.67
C SER A 39 -9.48 -3.59 -13.73
N ILE A 40 -8.31 -3.86 -13.15
CA ILE A 40 -8.11 -4.92 -12.16
C ILE A 40 -8.99 -4.67 -10.93
N ALA A 41 -9.00 -3.43 -10.42
CA ALA A 41 -9.79 -3.05 -9.25
C ALA A 41 -11.31 -3.28 -9.42
N LYS A 42 -11.80 -3.33 -10.65
CA LYS A 42 -13.22 -3.55 -10.99
C LYS A 42 -13.54 -5.00 -11.37
N SER A 43 -12.55 -5.89 -11.44
CA SER A 43 -12.66 -7.16 -12.12
C SER A 43 -13.49 -8.23 -11.36
N SER A 44 -13.64 -8.10 -10.04
CA SER A 44 -14.40 -9.05 -9.23
C SER A 44 -14.97 -8.40 -7.97
N LYS A 45 -16.20 -8.76 -7.61
CA LYS A 45 -16.81 -8.36 -6.32
C LYS A 45 -16.14 -9.04 -5.12
N ARG A 46 -15.39 -10.11 -5.36
CA ARG A 46 -14.59 -10.81 -4.32
C ARG A 46 -13.31 -10.08 -3.97
N LEU A 47 -12.83 -9.21 -4.86
CA LEU A 47 -11.63 -8.42 -4.62
C LEU A 47 -11.87 -7.46 -3.47
N LYS A 48 -11.00 -7.47 -2.46
CA LYS A 48 -11.09 -6.63 -1.25
C LYS A 48 -9.86 -5.80 -1.03
N ALA A 49 -8.70 -6.27 -1.51
CA ALA A 49 -7.44 -5.55 -1.32
C ALA A 49 -6.52 -5.72 -2.53
N ILE A 50 -5.67 -4.73 -2.71
CA ILE A 50 -4.58 -4.76 -3.69
C ILE A 50 -3.30 -4.34 -2.98
N SER A 51 -2.22 -5.09 -3.21
CA SER A 51 -0.88 -4.77 -2.72
C SER A 51 0.14 -4.64 -3.85
N LEU A 52 1.28 -4.01 -3.55
CA LEU A 52 2.40 -3.84 -4.49
C LEU A 52 3.46 -4.90 -4.23
N GLY A 53 3.76 -5.72 -5.23
CA GLY A 53 4.93 -6.61 -5.26
C GLY A 53 6.15 -5.88 -5.80
N ALA A 54 6.85 -5.12 -4.94
CA ALA A 54 7.88 -4.18 -5.37
C ALA A 54 9.07 -4.84 -6.09
N ALA A 55 9.49 -6.04 -5.67
CA ALA A 55 10.62 -6.76 -6.27
C ALA A 55 10.35 -7.16 -7.73
N ASP A 56 9.24 -7.86 -7.95
CA ASP A 56 8.86 -8.33 -9.27
C ASP A 56 8.41 -7.18 -10.17
N TYR A 57 7.80 -6.14 -9.60
CA TYR A 57 7.53 -4.89 -10.33
C TYR A 57 8.82 -4.24 -10.82
N ALA A 58 9.85 -4.12 -9.97
CA ALA A 58 11.14 -3.57 -10.37
C ALA A 58 11.78 -4.39 -11.50
N ALA A 59 11.74 -5.71 -11.39
CA ALA A 59 12.23 -6.60 -12.44
C ALA A 59 11.45 -6.42 -13.75
N SER A 60 10.12 -6.37 -13.68
CA SER A 60 9.24 -6.13 -14.83
C SER A 60 9.47 -4.79 -15.51
N MET A 61 9.85 -3.77 -14.73
CA MET A 61 10.18 -2.42 -15.22
C MET A 61 11.63 -2.29 -15.70
N GLY A 62 12.48 -3.31 -15.50
CA GLY A 62 13.91 -3.21 -15.78
C GLY A 62 14.67 -2.24 -14.86
N MET A 63 14.16 -2.02 -13.63
CA MET A 63 14.77 -1.10 -12.69
C MET A 63 16.09 -1.65 -12.14
N GLN A 64 17.08 -0.78 -12.00
CA GLN A 64 18.36 -1.11 -11.35
C GLN A 64 18.25 -0.91 -9.84
N THR A 65 17.62 -1.84 -9.14
CA THR A 65 17.47 -1.78 -7.69
C THR A 65 18.12 -2.98 -7.03
N THR A 66 18.65 -2.78 -5.83
CA THR A 66 19.24 -3.85 -5.00
C THR A 66 18.41 -4.14 -3.76
N GLY A 67 17.41 -3.32 -3.46
CA GLY A 67 16.56 -3.44 -2.27
C GLY A 67 15.08 -3.45 -2.60
N ILE A 68 14.31 -4.22 -1.84
CA ILE A 68 12.86 -4.32 -1.98
C ILE A 68 12.18 -3.23 -1.14
N GLY A 69 11.63 -2.22 -1.80
CA GLY A 69 10.81 -1.19 -1.16
C GLY A 69 11.59 -0.06 -0.45
N GLY A 70 12.92 -0.15 -0.36
CA GLY A 70 13.76 0.87 0.28
C GLY A 70 14.11 2.05 -0.63
N THR A 71 14.84 3.02 -0.08
CA THR A 71 15.43 4.12 -0.85
C THR A 71 16.49 3.59 -1.81
N GLN A 72 16.63 4.26 -2.96
CA GLN A 72 17.62 3.89 -3.98
C GLN A 72 18.74 4.93 -3.98
N PRO A 73 19.99 4.53 -3.61
CA PRO A 73 21.10 5.47 -3.47
C PRO A 73 21.45 6.26 -4.74
N ASN A 74 21.13 5.69 -5.90
CA ASN A 74 21.40 6.29 -7.21
C ASN A 74 20.19 7.05 -7.80
N TYR A 75 19.08 7.12 -7.08
CA TYR A 75 17.89 7.86 -7.53
C TYR A 75 17.68 9.09 -6.66
N TYR A 76 18.33 10.18 -7.05
CA TYR A 76 18.28 11.46 -6.35
C TYR A 76 18.33 12.61 -7.34
N MET A 77 17.85 13.76 -6.93
CA MET A 77 18.00 15.03 -7.64
C MET A 77 19.08 15.86 -6.98
N LEU A 78 19.94 16.49 -7.77
CA LEU A 78 20.87 17.50 -7.25
C LEU A 78 20.08 18.78 -6.95
N PRO A 79 20.42 19.51 -5.87
CA PRO A 79 19.85 20.83 -5.61
C PRO A 79 20.20 21.78 -6.76
N SER A 80 19.33 22.79 -6.99
CA SER A 80 19.61 23.83 -7.97
C SER A 80 20.90 24.57 -7.62
N PHE A 81 21.57 25.10 -8.64
CA PHE A 81 22.89 25.76 -8.51
C PHE A 81 22.91 26.90 -7.49
N GLU A 82 21.75 27.49 -7.18
CA GLU A 82 21.60 28.61 -6.24
C GLU A 82 21.56 28.16 -4.77
N GLU A 83 21.24 26.89 -4.48
CA GLU A 83 21.21 26.32 -3.13
C GLU A 83 22.50 25.58 -2.74
N SER A 84 23.45 25.45 -3.66
CA SER A 84 24.65 24.66 -3.49
C SER A 84 25.78 25.36 -2.71
N GLY A 85 25.46 25.84 -1.51
CA GLY A 85 26.49 26.19 -0.53
C GLY A 85 27.22 24.99 0.06
N SER A 86 26.74 23.76 -0.16
CA SER A 86 27.42 22.51 0.15
C SER A 86 27.10 21.45 -0.91
N SER A 87 28.15 20.89 -1.51
CA SER A 87 28.10 19.92 -2.62
C SER A 87 27.54 18.54 -2.27
N ASP A 88 27.07 18.29 -1.06
CA ASP A 88 26.74 16.98 -0.55
C ASP A 88 25.24 16.75 -0.25
N ILE A 89 24.39 17.73 -0.50
CA ILE A 89 22.93 17.57 -0.28
C ILE A 89 22.32 16.82 -1.46
N LYS A 90 21.91 15.58 -1.22
CA LYS A 90 21.19 14.75 -2.18
C LYS A 90 19.72 14.70 -1.80
N ASN A 91 18.85 15.14 -2.68
CA ASN A 91 17.41 14.96 -2.53
C ASN A 91 17.01 13.60 -3.11
N PHE A 92 16.90 12.58 -2.27
CA PHE A 92 16.51 11.25 -2.69
C PHE A 92 15.07 11.24 -3.20
N SER A 93 14.88 10.63 -4.36
CA SER A 93 13.56 10.40 -4.93
C SER A 93 13.04 9.02 -4.52
N ASP A 94 11.71 8.87 -4.54
CA ASP A 94 11.04 7.63 -4.20
C ASP A 94 10.59 6.91 -5.48
N PRO A 95 11.26 5.85 -5.92
CA PRO A 95 10.88 5.11 -7.13
C PRO A 95 9.55 4.37 -6.99
N TRP A 96 9.09 4.16 -5.76
CA TRP A 96 7.86 3.45 -5.44
C TRP A 96 6.64 4.37 -5.35
N HIS A 97 6.85 5.68 -5.38
CA HIS A 97 5.76 6.67 -5.25
C HIS A 97 4.67 6.46 -6.31
N PHE A 98 5.05 6.41 -7.57
CA PHE A 98 4.09 6.28 -8.67
C PHE A 98 3.21 5.02 -8.57
N PRO A 99 3.77 3.79 -8.50
CA PRO A 99 2.93 2.60 -8.39
C PRO A 99 2.10 2.58 -7.12
N THR A 100 2.62 3.06 -5.99
CA THR A 100 1.90 3.14 -4.71
C THR A 100 0.67 4.03 -4.83
N VAL A 101 0.84 5.28 -5.28
CA VAL A 101 -0.27 6.24 -5.42
C VAL A 101 -1.30 5.75 -6.43
N LYS A 102 -0.86 5.12 -7.51
CA LYS A 102 -1.77 4.59 -8.53
C LYS A 102 -2.63 3.45 -7.98
N ILE A 103 -2.05 2.53 -7.18
CA ILE A 103 -2.80 1.47 -6.49
C ILE A 103 -3.78 2.09 -5.48
N VAL A 104 -3.33 3.05 -4.66
CA VAL A 104 -4.19 3.73 -3.68
C VAL A 104 -5.39 4.37 -4.37
N ALA A 105 -5.18 5.12 -5.43
CA ALA A 105 -6.26 5.77 -6.18
C ALA A 105 -7.27 4.75 -6.74
N ALA A 106 -6.79 3.68 -7.37
CA ALA A 106 -7.64 2.63 -7.91
C ALA A 106 -8.45 1.91 -6.81
N CYS A 107 -7.82 1.60 -5.66
CA CYS A 107 -8.49 0.98 -4.53
C CYS A 107 -9.58 1.90 -3.96
N ARG A 108 -9.26 3.16 -3.66
CA ARG A 108 -10.20 4.10 -3.06
C ARG A 108 -11.39 4.39 -3.96
N ALA A 109 -11.17 4.51 -5.27
CA ALA A 109 -12.25 4.70 -6.25
C ALA A 109 -13.22 3.50 -6.34
N ASN A 110 -12.80 2.31 -5.90
CA ASN A 110 -13.58 1.07 -6.01
C ASN A 110 -13.92 0.43 -4.66
N GLY A 111 -13.70 1.12 -3.53
CA GLY A 111 -14.01 0.60 -2.19
C GLY A 111 -13.13 -0.57 -1.75
N LEU A 112 -11.89 -0.66 -2.29
CA LEU A 112 -10.91 -1.67 -1.93
C LEU A 112 -9.90 -1.13 -0.91
N LEU A 113 -9.21 -2.03 -0.25
CA LEU A 113 -8.14 -1.72 0.70
C LEU A 113 -6.78 -1.72 -0.03
N PRO A 114 -6.07 -0.58 -0.09
CA PRO A 114 -4.68 -0.57 -0.54
C PRO A 114 -3.77 -1.02 0.59
N VAL A 115 -2.98 -2.06 0.36
CA VAL A 115 -2.06 -2.65 1.34
C VAL A 115 -0.64 -2.52 0.82
N ASP A 116 0.30 -2.04 1.65
CA ASP A 116 1.71 -1.96 1.28
C ASP A 116 2.35 -3.35 1.23
N GLY A 117 3.28 -3.51 0.32
CA GLY A 117 3.99 -4.76 0.10
C GLY A 117 5.04 -5.07 1.17
N PRO A 118 5.78 -6.16 0.99
CA PRO A 118 6.81 -6.58 1.94
C PRO A 118 8.01 -5.60 1.96
N PHE A 119 8.71 -5.60 3.10
CA PHE A 119 10.04 -5.01 3.26
C PHE A 119 11.05 -6.13 3.49
N GLY A 120 12.04 -6.24 2.59
CA GLY A 120 12.88 -7.43 2.50
C GLY A 120 13.86 -7.63 3.64
N ASP A 121 14.40 -6.54 4.22
CA ASP A 121 15.36 -6.63 5.32
C ASP A 121 14.64 -6.64 6.68
N PHE A 122 14.39 -7.85 7.20
CA PHE A 122 13.75 -8.02 8.51
C PHE A 122 14.65 -7.68 9.70
N SER A 123 15.92 -7.32 9.47
CA SER A 123 16.84 -6.83 10.49
C SER A 123 16.84 -5.30 10.62
N ASP A 124 16.33 -4.58 9.62
CA ASP A 124 16.24 -3.12 9.59
C ASP A 124 14.86 -2.62 10.02
N ASP A 125 14.66 -2.50 11.33
CA ASP A 125 13.41 -2.00 11.93
C ASP A 125 13.15 -0.53 11.54
N ILE A 126 14.21 0.28 11.42
CA ILE A 126 14.10 1.70 11.07
C ILE A 126 13.63 1.89 9.63
N GLY A 127 14.21 1.15 8.69
CA GLY A 127 13.81 1.15 7.30
C GLY A 127 12.38 0.64 7.12
N PHE A 128 11.99 -0.42 7.84
CA PHE A 128 10.61 -0.91 7.84
C PHE A 128 9.62 0.18 8.27
N ILE A 129 9.87 0.83 9.41
CA ILE A 129 9.00 1.90 9.94
C ILE A 129 8.96 3.10 8.97
N ALA A 130 10.09 3.49 8.40
CA ALA A 130 10.16 4.60 7.45
C ALA A 130 9.30 4.31 6.20
N GLN A 131 9.42 3.10 5.64
CA GLN A 131 8.59 2.68 4.51
C GLN A 131 7.11 2.63 4.89
N ALA A 132 6.78 2.04 6.04
CA ALA A 132 5.40 1.94 6.51
C ALA A 132 4.74 3.32 6.68
N ARG A 133 5.45 4.29 7.29
CA ARG A 133 4.98 5.67 7.44
C ARG A 133 4.76 6.37 6.10
N ARG A 134 5.69 6.20 5.16
CA ARG A 134 5.54 6.71 3.79
C ARG A 134 4.25 6.17 3.15
N SER A 135 4.05 4.85 3.21
CA SER A 135 2.89 4.19 2.61
C SER A 135 1.57 4.61 3.30
N ALA A 136 1.56 4.72 4.62
CA ALA A 136 0.42 5.24 5.38
C ALA A 136 0.09 6.69 4.98
N THR A 137 1.11 7.55 4.82
CA THR A 137 0.94 8.94 4.36
C THR A 137 0.32 9.01 2.96
N LEU A 138 0.64 8.06 2.09
CA LEU A 138 0.07 7.98 0.74
C LEU A 138 -1.34 7.34 0.72
N GLY A 139 -1.84 6.84 1.85
CA GLY A 139 -3.20 6.32 1.98
C GLY A 139 -3.33 4.79 2.03
N MET A 140 -2.23 4.05 2.13
CA MET A 140 -2.26 2.62 2.44
C MET A 140 -2.82 2.38 3.84
N VAL A 141 -3.51 1.25 4.04
CA VAL A 141 -4.20 0.93 5.30
C VAL A 141 -3.52 -0.16 6.12
N GLY A 142 -2.48 -0.74 5.58
CA GLY A 142 -1.70 -1.81 6.22
C GLY A 142 -0.46 -2.13 5.42
N LYS A 143 0.33 -3.08 5.91
CA LYS A 143 1.58 -3.50 5.30
C LYS A 143 1.82 -4.98 5.56
N TRP A 144 2.40 -5.69 4.60
CA TRP A 144 2.82 -7.07 4.77
C TRP A 144 3.96 -7.18 5.79
N ALA A 145 3.84 -8.15 6.68
CA ALA A 145 4.89 -8.59 7.58
C ALA A 145 5.37 -9.97 7.14
N ILE A 146 6.62 -10.07 6.74
CA ILE A 146 7.27 -11.35 6.34
C ILE A 146 8.07 -11.98 7.48
N HIS A 147 8.14 -11.31 8.62
CA HIS A 147 8.77 -11.79 9.84
C HIS A 147 7.95 -11.37 11.07
N PRO A 148 7.85 -12.19 12.14
CA PRO A 148 7.07 -11.86 13.33
C PRO A 148 7.40 -10.51 13.98
N LYS A 149 8.66 -10.09 13.98
CA LYS A 149 9.07 -8.76 14.46
C LYS A 149 8.36 -7.61 13.74
N GLN A 150 8.09 -7.76 12.45
CA GLN A 150 7.48 -6.70 11.64
C GLN A 150 6.00 -6.47 11.98
N VAL A 151 5.33 -7.42 12.62
CA VAL A 151 3.91 -7.30 13.02
C VAL A 151 3.72 -6.13 14.00
N ALA A 152 4.52 -6.09 15.06
CA ALA A 152 4.44 -5.01 16.05
C ALA A 152 4.80 -3.64 15.43
N LEU A 153 5.79 -3.61 14.54
CA LEU A 153 6.20 -2.40 13.84
C LEU A 153 5.09 -1.89 12.90
N ALA A 154 4.47 -2.78 12.13
CA ALA A 154 3.35 -2.41 11.27
C ALA A 154 2.18 -1.87 12.10
N ASN A 155 1.80 -2.55 13.16
CA ASN A 155 0.72 -2.10 14.05
C ASN A 155 1.00 -0.73 14.67
N SER A 156 2.25 -0.42 15.04
CA SER A 156 2.62 0.89 15.59
C SER A 156 2.43 2.04 14.60
N VAL A 157 2.45 1.76 13.29
CA VAL A 157 2.28 2.77 12.25
C VAL A 157 0.83 2.88 11.77
N PHE A 158 0.15 1.74 11.59
CA PHE A 158 -1.19 1.71 10.99
C PHE A 158 -2.33 1.73 12.03
N SER A 159 -2.02 1.67 13.32
CA SER A 159 -3.03 1.92 14.37
C SER A 159 -3.07 3.40 14.73
N PRO A 160 -4.26 3.98 14.91
CA PRO A 160 -4.36 5.36 15.35
C PRO A 160 -3.82 5.52 16.78
N SER A 161 -3.20 6.66 17.06
CA SER A 161 -2.80 7.02 18.43
C SER A 161 -4.02 7.36 19.29
N GLN A 162 -3.86 7.28 20.62
CA GLN A 162 -4.92 7.63 21.55
C GLN A 162 -5.43 9.06 21.32
N SER A 163 -4.53 10.02 21.06
CA SER A 163 -4.91 11.41 20.76
C SER A 163 -5.74 11.54 19.47
N GLN A 164 -5.41 10.77 18.43
CA GLN A 164 -6.20 10.76 17.19
C GLN A 164 -7.61 10.18 17.41
N ILE A 165 -7.72 9.15 18.25
CA ILE A 165 -9.02 8.58 18.63
C ILE A 165 -9.87 9.59 19.37
N GLU A 166 -9.28 10.29 20.36
CA GLU A 166 -9.96 11.32 21.14
C GLU A 166 -10.44 12.49 20.27
N GLU A 167 -9.58 13.00 19.38
CA GLU A 167 -9.93 14.05 18.42
C GLU A 167 -11.07 13.63 17.49
N ALA A 168 -10.99 12.46 16.91
CA ALA A 168 -12.03 11.92 16.03
C ALA A 168 -13.36 11.75 16.78
N THR A 169 -13.32 11.29 18.03
CA THR A 169 -14.51 11.15 18.89
C THR A 169 -15.17 12.49 19.13
N GLN A 170 -14.39 13.53 19.49
CA GLN A 170 -14.90 14.88 19.70
C GLN A 170 -15.57 15.47 18.45
N ILE A 171 -14.98 15.24 17.26
CA ILE A 171 -15.55 15.69 15.99
C ILE A 171 -16.89 14.99 15.73
N LEU A 172 -16.97 13.67 15.91
CA LEU A 172 -18.22 12.92 15.70
C LEU A 172 -19.33 13.37 16.68
N GLU A 173 -19.00 13.59 17.95
CA GLU A 173 -19.95 14.10 18.94
C GLU A 173 -20.46 15.50 18.59
N ALA A 174 -19.59 16.38 18.08
CA ALA A 174 -19.98 17.71 17.63
C ALA A 174 -20.91 17.66 16.42
N MET A 175 -20.65 16.77 15.46
CA MET A 175 -21.52 16.55 14.30
C MET A 175 -22.89 16.02 14.71
N ASP A 176 -22.95 15.03 15.58
CA ASP A 176 -24.21 14.48 16.13
C ASP A 176 -25.07 15.54 16.83
N LYS A 177 -24.43 16.43 17.61
CA LYS A 177 -25.12 17.54 18.25
C LYS A 177 -25.68 18.54 17.25
N ALA A 178 -24.90 18.85 16.20
CA ALA A 178 -25.34 19.78 15.16
C ALA A 178 -26.50 19.23 14.34
N GLU A 179 -26.52 17.92 14.04
CA GLU A 179 -27.63 17.26 13.34
C GLU A 179 -28.93 17.25 14.18
N LYS A 180 -28.83 16.97 15.47
CA LYS A 180 -29.99 16.95 16.38
C LYS A 180 -30.58 18.33 16.68
N SER A 181 -29.84 19.40 16.34
CA SER A 181 -30.29 20.80 16.55
C SER A 181 -30.92 21.43 15.30
N ARG A 182 -31.03 20.70 14.21
CA ARG A 182 -31.72 21.06 12.99
C ARG A 182 -33.13 20.48 12.95
#